data_962073aea9c5473be022a14ce63cde42
#
_entry.id   962073aea9c5473be022a14ce63cde42
#
_cell.length_a   1.000
_cell.length_b   1.000
_cell.length_c   1.000
_cell.angle_alpha   90.00
_cell.angle_beta   90.00
_cell.angle_gamma   90.00
#
_symmetry.space_group_name_H-M   'P 1'
#
loop_
_entity.id
_entity.type
_entity.pdbx_description
1 polymer ?
#
loop_
_entity_poly.entity_id
_entity_poly.type
_entity_poly.pdbx_seq_one_letter_code
_entity_poly.pdbx_strand_id
1 'polypeptide(L)'
;RNPTMSNRENLDLLRLMSASGGLAVKYDYTEYAEMAFKAGIFGEVKSAIEAGRAKGVLTATDGSDLYSVASQKIAADRASLASGEADAARSPTSVAASATADAYLGYGNYAKAISLYKLALTKKGVDANEVNTHMGVALFRSGDMAGASAAFAQVTGGIRGELAKYWMAWLKGKATA
;
A
#
# COMPACT_ATOMS: atom_id res chain seq x y z
N ARG A 1 8.87 -8.56 13.37
CA ARG A 1 8.75 -7.08 13.32
C ARG A 1 10.07 -6.42 13.70
N ASN A 2 10.57 -5.54 12.87
CA ASN A 2 11.70 -4.70 13.27
C ASN A 2 11.18 -3.65 14.28
N PRO A 3 11.65 -3.64 15.54
CA PRO A 3 11.11 -2.78 16.58
C PRO A 3 11.29 -1.28 16.31
N THR A 4 12.13 -0.92 15.36
CA THR A 4 12.38 0.47 14.97
C THR A 4 11.45 1.00 13.87
N MET A 5 10.65 0.13 13.24
CA MET A 5 9.72 0.52 12.18
C MET A 5 8.36 0.97 12.74
N SER A 6 7.83 2.08 12.24
CA SER A 6 6.42 2.45 12.44
C SER A 6 5.48 1.44 11.77
N ASN A 7 4.20 1.43 12.17
CA ASN A 7 3.21 0.53 11.53
C ASN A 7 3.08 0.80 10.01
N ARG A 8 3.23 2.05 9.57
CA ARG A 8 3.18 2.41 8.14
C ARG A 8 4.41 1.92 7.38
N GLU A 9 5.60 2.05 7.94
CA GLU A 9 6.83 1.51 7.33
C GLU A 9 6.83 -0.01 7.30
N ASN A 10 6.28 -0.65 8.33
CA ASN A 10 6.11 -2.11 8.34
C ASN A 10 5.12 -2.56 7.24
N LEU A 11 4.03 -1.81 7.02
CA LEU A 11 3.13 -2.06 5.89
C LEU A 11 3.86 -1.95 4.54
N ASP A 12 4.74 -0.97 4.37
CA ASP A 12 5.54 -0.82 3.16
C ASP A 12 6.50 -2.00 2.93
N LEU A 13 7.12 -2.52 4.00
CA LEU A 13 7.91 -3.77 3.94
C LEU A 13 7.05 -4.97 3.53
N LEU A 14 5.88 -5.14 4.13
CA LEU A 14 4.97 -6.25 3.83
C LEU A 14 4.45 -6.21 2.39
N ARG A 15 4.24 -5.01 1.83
CA ARG A 15 3.93 -4.81 0.41
C ARG A 15 5.08 -5.27 -0.50
N LEU A 16 6.33 -4.97 -0.14
CA LEU A 16 7.51 -5.46 -0.85
C LEU A 16 7.62 -6.98 -0.77
N MET A 17 7.48 -7.55 0.42
CA MET A 17 7.47 -9.01 0.63
C MET A 17 6.37 -9.68 -0.19
N SER A 18 5.16 -9.12 -0.20
CA SER A 18 4.05 -9.62 -1.02
C SER A 18 4.39 -9.63 -2.51
N ALA A 19 4.95 -8.54 -3.02
CA ALA A 19 5.30 -8.40 -4.43
C ALA A 19 6.44 -9.32 -4.86
N SER A 20 7.44 -9.51 -3.99
CA SER A 20 8.61 -10.35 -4.25
C SER A 20 8.40 -11.84 -3.99
N GLY A 21 7.26 -12.23 -3.41
CA GLY A 21 7.00 -13.62 -3.00
C GLY A 21 7.60 -13.96 -1.64
N GLY A 22 8.06 -12.98 -0.88
CA GLY A 22 8.70 -13.16 0.42
C GLY A 22 7.74 -13.44 1.58
N LEU A 23 6.41 -13.31 1.40
CA LEU A 23 5.43 -13.76 2.40
C LEU A 23 5.39 -15.30 2.38
N ALA A 24 5.88 -15.95 3.43
CA ALA A 24 6.08 -17.40 3.46
C ALA A 24 5.26 -18.12 4.54
N VAL A 25 5.03 -17.49 5.68
CA VAL A 25 4.40 -18.12 6.83
C VAL A 25 3.12 -17.38 7.25
N LYS A 26 2.30 -18.06 8.06
CA LYS A 26 1.04 -17.53 8.57
C LYS A 26 1.17 -16.13 9.16
N TYR A 27 2.21 -15.91 9.97
CA TYR A 27 2.47 -14.65 10.63
C TYR A 27 2.60 -13.49 9.63
N ASP A 28 3.28 -13.69 8.49
CA ASP A 28 3.50 -12.63 7.50
C ASP A 28 2.17 -12.10 6.94
N TYR A 29 1.24 -13.00 6.61
CA TYR A 29 -0.06 -12.62 6.06
C TYR A 29 -0.98 -11.99 7.10
N THR A 30 -0.97 -12.49 8.34
CA THR A 30 -1.78 -11.92 9.42
C THR A 30 -1.24 -10.56 9.84
N GLU A 31 0.06 -10.39 9.93
CA GLU A 31 0.68 -9.09 10.21
C GLU A 31 0.41 -8.09 9.08
N TYR A 32 0.46 -8.53 7.81
CA TYR A 32 0.10 -7.68 6.68
C TYR A 32 -1.34 -7.17 6.81
N ALA A 33 -2.29 -8.06 7.06
CA ALA A 33 -3.68 -7.69 7.27
C ALA A 33 -3.86 -6.73 8.45
N GLU A 34 -3.16 -6.97 9.58
CA GLU A 34 -3.19 -6.09 10.74
C GLU A 34 -2.64 -4.68 10.45
N MET A 35 -1.52 -4.58 9.75
CA MET A 35 -0.93 -3.28 9.41
C MET A 35 -1.83 -2.51 8.45
N ALA A 36 -2.42 -3.18 7.45
CA ALA A 36 -3.39 -2.59 6.55
C ALA A 36 -4.67 -2.14 7.30
N PHE A 37 -5.13 -2.93 8.28
CA PHE A 37 -6.28 -2.57 9.10
C PHE A 37 -6.01 -1.33 9.96
N LYS A 38 -4.85 -1.27 10.62
CA LYS A 38 -4.42 -0.10 11.40
C LYS A 38 -4.28 1.16 10.55
N ALA A 39 -3.95 1.00 9.26
CA ALA A 39 -3.89 2.09 8.29
C ALA A 39 -5.26 2.47 7.69
N GLY A 40 -6.33 1.72 7.99
CA GLY A 40 -7.67 1.94 7.45
C GLY A 40 -7.85 1.49 5.99
N ILE A 41 -6.95 0.68 5.45
CA ILE A 41 -6.94 0.24 4.05
C ILE A 41 -7.67 -1.11 3.94
N PHE A 42 -8.99 -1.10 4.09
CA PHE A 42 -9.81 -2.32 4.24
C PHE A 42 -9.77 -3.25 3.02
N GLY A 43 -9.60 -2.72 1.81
CA GLY A 43 -9.42 -3.53 0.61
C GLY A 43 -8.13 -4.36 0.68
N GLU A 44 -7.05 -3.79 1.19
CA GLU A 44 -5.76 -4.47 1.32
C GLU A 44 -5.78 -5.54 2.43
N VAL A 45 -6.54 -5.32 3.52
CA VAL A 45 -6.79 -6.34 4.56
C VAL A 45 -7.34 -7.62 3.94
N LYS A 46 -8.41 -7.48 3.13
CA LYS A 46 -9.01 -8.63 2.45
C LYS A 46 -8.04 -9.32 1.52
N SER A 47 -7.37 -8.56 0.67
CA SER A 47 -6.43 -9.08 -0.31
C SER A 47 -5.28 -9.86 0.35
N ALA A 48 -4.75 -9.39 1.49
CA ALA A 48 -3.70 -10.09 2.22
C ALA A 48 -4.16 -11.45 2.74
N ILE A 49 -5.35 -11.51 3.36
CA ILE A 49 -5.92 -12.75 3.89
C ILE A 49 -6.27 -13.73 2.76
N GLU A 50 -6.90 -13.24 1.68
CA GLU A 50 -7.26 -14.04 0.52
C GLU A 50 -6.02 -14.63 -0.16
N ALA A 51 -4.94 -13.85 -0.28
CA ALA A 51 -3.67 -14.34 -0.83
C ALA A 51 -3.04 -15.45 0.03
N GLY A 52 -3.06 -15.30 1.36
CA GLY A 52 -2.57 -16.34 2.28
C GLY A 52 -3.39 -17.63 2.21
N ARG A 53 -4.72 -17.52 2.07
CA ARG A 53 -5.63 -18.66 1.87
C ARG A 53 -5.40 -19.34 0.52
N ALA A 54 -5.27 -18.57 -0.55
CA ALA A 54 -5.02 -19.08 -1.89
C ALA A 54 -3.69 -19.87 -1.99
N LYS A 55 -2.68 -19.46 -1.22
CA LYS A 55 -1.42 -20.21 -1.10
C LYS A 55 -1.47 -21.41 -0.13
N GLY A 56 -2.58 -21.64 0.55
CA GLY A 56 -2.70 -22.69 1.57
C GLY A 56 -1.93 -22.42 2.86
N VAL A 57 -1.41 -21.20 3.05
CA VAL A 57 -0.69 -20.77 4.25
C VAL A 57 -1.64 -20.40 5.40
N LEU A 58 -2.79 -19.81 5.04
CA LEU A 58 -3.87 -19.51 6.00
C LEU A 58 -5.03 -20.50 5.83
N THR A 59 -5.59 -20.92 6.97
CA THR A 59 -6.88 -21.62 7.02
C THR A 59 -8.06 -20.65 6.90
N ALA A 60 -9.27 -21.16 6.79
CA ALA A 60 -10.48 -20.34 6.74
C ALA A 60 -10.69 -19.48 8.03
N THR A 61 -10.22 -19.97 9.17
CA THR A 61 -10.36 -19.30 10.47
C THR A 61 -9.26 -18.26 10.72
N ASP A 62 -8.11 -18.39 10.04
CA ASP A 62 -7.01 -17.45 10.23
C ASP A 62 -7.38 -16.07 9.69
N GLY A 63 -7.28 -15.04 10.55
CA GLY A 63 -7.62 -13.67 10.23
C GLY A 63 -9.10 -13.41 9.97
N SER A 64 -10.00 -14.35 10.31
CA SER A 64 -11.44 -14.26 10.03
C SER A 64 -12.09 -13.01 10.63
N ASP A 65 -11.68 -12.59 11.82
CA ASP A 65 -12.23 -11.42 12.50
C ASP A 65 -11.86 -10.12 11.76
N LEU A 66 -10.58 -9.96 11.40
CA LEU A 66 -10.13 -8.83 10.60
C LEU A 66 -10.81 -8.80 9.22
N TYR A 67 -10.93 -9.96 8.58
CA TYR A 67 -11.60 -10.10 7.29
C TYR A 67 -13.07 -9.70 7.36
N SER A 68 -13.78 -10.15 8.40
CA SER A 68 -15.18 -9.82 8.62
C SER A 68 -15.38 -8.33 8.86
N VAL A 69 -14.62 -7.73 9.78
CA VAL A 69 -14.72 -6.30 10.10
C VAL A 69 -14.36 -5.45 8.88
N ALA A 70 -13.29 -5.79 8.15
CA ALA A 70 -12.91 -5.07 6.93
C ALA A 70 -14.03 -5.17 5.87
N SER A 71 -14.62 -6.36 5.70
CA SER A 71 -15.71 -6.57 4.74
C SER A 71 -16.94 -5.71 5.02
N GLN A 72 -17.30 -5.55 6.30
CA GLN A 72 -18.41 -4.69 6.72
C GLN A 72 -18.13 -3.20 6.46
N LYS A 73 -16.87 -2.77 6.58
CA LYS A 73 -16.47 -1.37 6.39
C LYS A 73 -16.34 -0.96 4.92
N ILE A 74 -16.05 -1.89 4.02
CA ILE A 74 -15.74 -1.61 2.61
C ILE A 74 -16.86 -0.85 1.88
N ALA A 75 -18.13 -1.19 2.12
CA ALA A 75 -19.24 -0.54 1.41
C ALA A 75 -19.33 0.97 1.74
N ALA A 76 -19.26 1.32 3.02
CA ALA A 76 -19.28 2.70 3.48
C ALA A 76 -18.00 3.45 3.06
N ASP A 77 -16.83 2.80 3.16
CA ASP A 77 -15.57 3.39 2.77
C ASP A 77 -15.54 3.70 1.27
N ARG A 78 -15.97 2.77 0.41
CA ARG A 78 -16.08 3.04 -1.03
C ARG A 78 -17.07 4.16 -1.37
N ALA A 79 -18.18 4.26 -0.64
CA ALA A 79 -19.13 5.34 -0.83
C ALA A 79 -18.54 6.72 -0.48
N SER A 80 -17.57 6.79 0.42
CA SER A 80 -16.90 8.03 0.81
C SER A 80 -15.79 8.48 -0.17
N LEU A 81 -15.36 7.64 -1.12
CA LEU A 81 -14.22 7.97 -1.99
C LEU A 81 -14.45 9.19 -2.87
N ALA A 82 -15.68 9.38 -3.36
CA ALA A 82 -16.02 10.57 -4.17
C ALA A 82 -15.91 11.88 -3.37
N SER A 83 -16.34 11.87 -2.10
CA SER A 83 -16.14 13.02 -1.21
C SER A 83 -14.68 13.21 -0.86
N GLY A 84 -13.94 12.14 -0.66
CA GLY A 84 -12.49 12.15 -0.44
C GLY A 84 -11.72 12.79 -1.61
N GLU A 85 -12.08 12.49 -2.86
CA GLU A 85 -11.52 13.15 -4.04
C GLU A 85 -11.84 14.67 -4.06
N ALA A 86 -13.06 15.04 -3.73
CA ALA A 86 -13.43 16.45 -3.65
C ALA A 86 -12.67 17.19 -2.54
N ASP A 87 -12.47 16.55 -1.38
CA ASP A 87 -11.69 17.10 -0.29
C ASP A 87 -10.20 17.16 -0.66
N ALA A 88 -9.67 16.14 -1.32
CA ALA A 88 -8.32 16.13 -1.85
C ALA A 88 -8.07 17.32 -2.81
N ALA A 89 -9.02 17.63 -3.68
CA ALA A 89 -8.90 18.76 -4.59
C ALA A 89 -8.86 20.11 -3.86
N ARG A 90 -9.75 20.30 -2.87
CA ARG A 90 -9.93 21.57 -2.14
C ARG A 90 -8.89 21.81 -1.04
N SER A 91 -8.41 20.75 -0.38
CA SER A 91 -7.50 20.86 0.76
C SER A 91 -6.16 21.50 0.36
N PRO A 92 -5.63 22.44 1.12
CA PRO A 92 -4.29 22.97 0.92
C PRO A 92 -3.18 21.99 1.36
N THR A 93 -3.54 20.94 2.14
CA THR A 93 -2.61 19.94 2.67
C THR A 93 -2.75 18.61 1.93
N SER A 94 -1.70 17.79 2.00
CA SER A 94 -1.62 16.48 1.34
C SER A 94 -2.51 15.40 1.97
N VAL A 95 -2.97 15.59 3.20
CA VAL A 95 -3.59 14.53 4.03
C VAL A 95 -4.77 13.86 3.33
N ALA A 96 -5.75 14.64 2.84
CA ALA A 96 -6.91 14.07 2.16
C ALA A 96 -6.54 13.34 0.86
N ALA A 97 -5.61 13.92 0.08
CA ALA A 97 -5.16 13.31 -1.17
C ALA A 97 -4.41 11.98 -0.93
N SER A 98 -3.50 11.93 0.06
CA SER A 98 -2.76 10.72 0.40
C SER A 98 -3.69 9.63 0.95
N ALA A 99 -4.59 9.98 1.88
CA ALA A 99 -5.51 9.00 2.48
C ALA A 99 -6.48 8.40 1.44
N THR A 100 -7.04 9.24 0.55
CA THR A 100 -7.93 8.76 -0.52
C THR A 100 -7.16 7.92 -1.55
N ALA A 101 -5.90 8.28 -1.85
CA ALA A 101 -5.03 7.49 -2.72
C ALA A 101 -4.73 6.10 -2.11
N ASP A 102 -4.43 6.02 -0.81
CA ASP A 102 -4.21 4.76 -0.09
C ASP A 102 -5.44 3.85 -0.14
N ALA A 103 -6.64 4.40 0.01
CA ALA A 103 -7.88 3.64 -0.12
C ALA A 103 -8.05 3.09 -1.54
N TYR A 104 -7.84 3.91 -2.58
CA TYR A 104 -7.87 3.44 -3.97
C TYR A 104 -6.80 2.39 -4.29
N LEU A 105 -5.59 2.53 -3.74
CA LEU A 105 -4.53 1.53 -3.83
C LEU A 105 -5.01 0.18 -3.25
N GLY A 106 -5.59 0.20 -2.06
CA GLY A 106 -6.13 -0.97 -1.39
C GLY A 106 -7.29 -1.64 -2.14
N TYR A 107 -8.06 -0.88 -2.92
CA TYR A 107 -9.13 -1.40 -3.76
C TYR A 107 -8.69 -1.79 -5.17
N GLY A 108 -7.41 -1.66 -5.51
CA GLY A 108 -6.89 -1.99 -6.82
C GLY A 108 -7.20 -0.96 -7.91
N ASN A 109 -7.74 0.21 -7.56
CA ASN A 109 -7.92 1.30 -8.52
C ASN A 109 -6.64 2.14 -8.62
N TYR A 110 -5.63 1.54 -9.25
CA TYR A 110 -4.29 2.12 -9.30
C TYR A 110 -4.23 3.45 -10.06
N ALA A 111 -5.05 3.61 -11.11
CA ALA A 111 -5.09 4.86 -11.88
C ALA A 111 -5.52 6.05 -11.01
N LYS A 112 -6.57 5.87 -10.21
CA LYS A 112 -7.04 6.89 -9.25
C LYS A 112 -6.01 7.13 -8.14
N ALA A 113 -5.42 6.05 -7.58
CA ALA A 113 -4.38 6.15 -6.56
C ALA A 113 -3.19 6.97 -7.05
N ILE A 114 -2.65 6.67 -8.24
CA ILE A 114 -1.52 7.38 -8.85
C ILE A 114 -1.84 8.87 -9.07
N SER A 115 -3.05 9.18 -9.59
CA SER A 115 -3.48 10.57 -9.79
C SER A 115 -3.51 11.36 -8.48
N LEU A 116 -4.05 10.75 -7.41
CA LEU A 116 -4.16 11.39 -6.09
C LEU A 116 -2.80 11.50 -5.38
N TYR A 117 -1.89 10.54 -5.54
CA TYR A 117 -0.51 10.67 -5.04
C TYR A 117 0.24 11.81 -5.74
N LYS A 118 0.09 11.95 -7.07
CA LYS A 118 0.66 13.09 -7.79
C LYS A 118 0.09 14.42 -7.25
N LEU A 119 -1.21 14.48 -6.98
CA LEU A 119 -1.84 15.65 -6.37
C LEU A 119 -1.27 15.90 -4.96
N ALA A 120 -1.12 14.86 -4.13
CA ALA A 120 -0.57 14.98 -2.78
C ALA A 120 0.83 15.61 -2.79
N LEU A 121 1.67 15.21 -3.74
CA LEU A 121 3.04 15.74 -3.89
C LEU A 121 3.08 17.25 -4.19
N THR A 122 1.99 17.85 -4.68
CA THR A 122 1.91 19.30 -4.92
C THR A 122 1.45 20.11 -3.71
N LYS A 123 1.05 19.44 -2.62
CA LYS A 123 0.39 20.07 -1.48
C LYS A 123 1.33 20.25 -0.29
N LYS A 124 0.94 21.16 0.62
CA LYS A 124 1.71 21.43 1.85
C LYS A 124 1.69 20.22 2.80
N GLY A 125 2.78 20.06 3.56
CA GLY A 125 2.88 19.04 4.61
C GLY A 125 2.96 17.60 4.08
N VAL A 126 3.36 17.41 2.82
CA VAL A 126 3.53 16.08 2.24
C VAL A 126 4.76 15.37 2.82
N ASP A 127 4.58 14.12 3.26
CA ASP A 127 5.69 13.17 3.37
C ASP A 127 5.98 12.59 1.98
N ALA A 128 6.94 13.21 1.30
CA ALA A 128 7.29 12.82 -0.07
C ALA A 128 7.85 11.39 -0.16
N ASN A 129 8.54 10.91 0.89
CA ASN A 129 9.04 9.55 0.92
C ASN A 129 7.90 8.53 1.02
N GLU A 130 6.91 8.77 1.88
CA GLU A 130 5.72 7.91 1.99
C GLU A 130 4.93 7.91 0.68
N VAL A 131 4.61 9.09 0.17
CA VAL A 131 3.77 9.22 -1.04
C VAL A 131 4.46 8.60 -2.27
N ASN A 132 5.76 8.82 -2.47
CA ASN A 132 6.49 8.19 -3.58
C ASN A 132 6.61 6.67 -3.40
N THR A 133 6.76 6.16 -2.16
CA THR A 133 6.75 4.72 -1.89
C THR A 133 5.40 4.11 -2.30
N HIS A 134 4.28 4.67 -1.84
CA HIS A 134 2.94 4.17 -2.16
C HIS A 134 2.61 4.32 -3.65
N MET A 135 3.01 5.44 -4.28
CA MET A 135 2.86 5.64 -5.72
C MET A 135 3.67 4.61 -6.52
N GLY A 136 4.89 4.29 -6.08
CA GLY A 136 5.70 3.23 -6.67
C GLY A 136 5.02 1.87 -6.61
N VAL A 137 4.40 1.53 -5.48
CA VAL A 137 3.58 0.30 -5.32
C VAL A 137 2.37 0.30 -6.27
N ALA A 138 1.67 1.44 -6.39
CA ALA A 138 0.52 1.55 -7.30
C ALA A 138 0.93 1.38 -8.77
N LEU A 139 2.03 2.02 -9.19
CA LEU A 139 2.60 1.90 -10.53
C LEU A 139 3.05 0.46 -10.82
N PHE A 140 3.75 -0.19 -9.88
CA PHE A 140 4.11 -1.59 -10.00
C PHE A 140 2.87 -2.49 -10.20
N ARG A 141 1.86 -2.35 -9.34
CA ARG A 141 0.62 -3.15 -9.41
C ARG A 141 -0.20 -2.87 -10.69
N SER A 142 -0.06 -1.69 -11.28
CA SER A 142 -0.68 -1.37 -12.59
C SER A 142 0.11 -1.90 -13.80
N GLY A 143 1.30 -2.46 -13.58
CA GLY A 143 2.18 -2.95 -14.64
C GLY A 143 3.20 -1.91 -15.17
N ASP A 144 3.18 -0.69 -14.67
CA ASP A 144 4.16 0.34 -15.06
C ASP A 144 5.46 0.21 -14.24
N MET A 145 6.33 -0.70 -14.68
CA MET A 145 7.61 -0.99 -14.03
C MET A 145 8.58 0.19 -14.08
N ALA A 146 8.58 0.93 -15.20
CA ALA A 146 9.44 2.10 -15.38
C ALA A 146 9.00 3.24 -14.47
N GLY A 147 7.70 3.54 -14.43
CA GLY A 147 7.12 4.51 -13.51
C GLY A 147 7.35 4.14 -12.05
N ALA A 148 7.19 2.86 -11.68
CA ALA A 148 7.47 2.37 -10.34
C ALA A 148 8.92 2.63 -9.92
N SER A 149 9.88 2.28 -10.80
CA SER A 149 11.30 2.53 -10.55
C SER A 149 11.60 4.02 -10.40
N ALA A 150 10.99 4.87 -11.22
CA ALA A 150 11.16 6.32 -11.14
C ALA A 150 10.59 6.90 -9.82
N ALA A 151 9.44 6.39 -9.36
CA ALA A 151 8.84 6.79 -8.08
C ALA A 151 9.73 6.37 -6.88
N PHE A 152 10.19 5.12 -6.85
CA PHE A 152 11.09 4.63 -5.80
C PHE A 152 12.43 5.39 -5.79
N ALA A 153 12.94 5.82 -6.92
CA ALA A 153 14.17 6.62 -7.00
C ALA A 153 14.04 8.00 -6.33
N GLN A 154 12.81 8.50 -6.12
CA GLN A 154 12.56 9.75 -5.38
C GLN A 154 12.57 9.57 -3.87
N VAL A 155 12.57 8.33 -3.36
CA VAL A 155 12.54 8.03 -1.93
C VAL A 155 13.95 8.07 -1.38
N THR A 156 14.21 9.00 -0.46
CA THR A 156 15.56 9.26 0.06
C THR A 156 15.59 9.15 1.59
N GLY A 157 16.55 8.36 2.10
CA GLY A 157 16.78 8.27 3.54
C GLY A 157 15.74 7.49 4.33
N GLY A 158 16.08 7.20 5.58
CA GLY A 158 15.24 6.42 6.50
C GLY A 158 14.95 5.01 6.03
N ILE A 159 14.04 4.36 6.70
CA ILE A 159 13.60 2.98 6.41
C ILE A 159 13.01 2.88 4.99
N ARG A 160 12.17 3.84 4.59
CA ARG A 160 11.59 3.84 3.24
C ARG A 160 12.64 3.97 2.14
N GLY A 161 13.74 4.73 2.38
CA GLY A 161 14.87 4.79 1.45
C GLY A 161 15.56 3.44 1.26
N GLU A 162 15.72 2.66 2.33
CA GLU A 162 16.24 1.30 2.21
C GLU A 162 15.26 0.37 1.48
N LEU A 163 13.97 0.43 1.80
CA LEU A 163 12.95 -0.35 1.10
C LEU A 163 12.89 -0.01 -0.38
N ALA A 164 13.04 1.25 -0.75
CA ALA A 164 13.07 1.69 -2.15
C ALA A 164 14.26 1.10 -2.93
N LYS A 165 15.44 0.96 -2.29
CA LYS A 165 16.59 0.28 -2.89
C LYS A 165 16.28 -1.20 -3.18
N TYR A 166 15.63 -1.90 -2.24
CA TYR A 166 15.21 -3.29 -2.47
C TYR A 166 14.17 -3.40 -3.58
N TRP A 167 13.18 -2.50 -3.63
CA TRP A 167 12.22 -2.43 -4.74
C TRP A 167 12.91 -2.28 -6.08
N MET A 168 13.83 -1.31 -6.21
CA MET A 168 14.56 -1.06 -7.46
C MET A 168 15.43 -2.25 -7.87
N ALA A 169 16.13 -2.88 -6.92
CA ALA A 169 16.94 -4.06 -7.20
C ALA A 169 16.08 -5.23 -7.70
N TRP A 170 14.93 -5.46 -7.07
CA TRP A 170 14.01 -6.51 -7.47
C TRP A 170 13.36 -6.24 -8.83
N LEU A 171 12.92 -5.01 -9.11
CA LEU A 171 12.38 -4.61 -10.42
C LEU A 171 13.39 -4.81 -11.54
N LYS A 172 14.67 -4.45 -11.30
CA LYS A 172 15.76 -4.68 -12.25
C LYS A 172 15.94 -6.17 -12.55
N GLY A 173 15.90 -7.03 -11.54
CA GLY A 173 15.98 -8.48 -11.73
C GLY A 173 14.84 -9.04 -12.57
N LYS A 174 13.61 -8.49 -12.44
CA LYS A 174 12.46 -8.90 -13.27
C LYS A 174 12.56 -8.44 -14.73
N ALA A 175 13.21 -7.33 -15.00
CA ALA A 175 13.38 -6.83 -16.38
C ALA A 175 14.41 -7.64 -17.18
N THR A 176 15.20 -8.46 -16.51
CA THR A 176 16.27 -9.29 -17.14
C THR A 176 15.92 -10.79 -17.17
N ALA A 177 14.79 -11.20 -16.62
CA ALA A 177 14.29 -12.59 -16.61
C ALA A 177 13.21 -12.80 -17.66
#